data_3e4f5a8930fea26f21390590722153ba
#
_entry.id   3e4f5a8930fea26f21390590722153ba
#
_cell.length_a   1.000
_cell.length_b   1.000
_cell.length_c   1.000
_cell.angle_alpha   90.00
_cell.angle_beta   90.00
_cell.angle_gamma   90.00
#
_symmetry.space_group_name_H-M   'P 1'
#
loop_
_entity.id
_entity.type
_entity.pdbx_description
1 polymer ?
#
loop_
_entity_poly.entity_id
_entity_poly.type
_entity_poly.pdbx_seq_one_letter_code
_entity_poly.pdbx_strand_id
1 'polypeptide(L)'
;RHDAYYAAIALRSGCQGWATDVCVPVSRLAECINETKDDLEKTGLISPLVGHVGDGNFHMLYIVDPDNKDEMVKAQEHSDRMVMRALEMGGTCTGEHGVGYGKIHFLTDEHGDAMSLMRSLKTAFDPDNIMNPGKIVNI
;
A
#
# COMPACT_ATOMS: atom_id res chain seq x y z
N ARG A 1 12.65 8.80 14.42
CA ARG A 1 12.37 7.73 13.46
C ARG A 1 11.49 6.62 14.07
N HIS A 2 11.85 6.13 15.27
CA HIS A 2 11.10 5.07 15.95
C HIS A 2 9.73 5.52 16.45
N ASP A 3 9.55 6.81 16.67
CA ASP A 3 8.31 7.38 17.23
C ASP A 3 7.36 7.95 16.18
N ALA A 4 7.72 7.91 14.88
CA ALA A 4 6.94 8.52 13.82
C ALA A 4 5.48 8.03 13.77
N TYR A 5 5.26 6.72 13.92
CA TYR A 5 3.92 6.14 13.97
C TYR A 5 3.11 6.63 15.18
N TYR A 6 3.71 6.65 16.36
CA TYR A 6 3.05 7.11 17.59
C TYR A 6 2.78 8.61 17.55
N ALA A 7 3.73 9.39 17.01
CA ALA A 7 3.54 10.82 16.79
C ALA A 7 2.39 11.11 15.82
N ALA A 8 2.25 10.30 14.77
CA ALA A 8 1.15 10.41 13.83
C ALA A 8 -0.20 10.12 14.48
N ILE A 9 -0.33 9.04 15.25
CA ILE A 9 -1.58 8.70 15.96
C ILE A 9 -1.95 9.80 16.97
N ALA A 10 -0.97 10.43 17.61
CA ALA A 10 -1.21 11.51 18.56
C ALA A 10 -1.87 12.75 17.94
N LEU A 11 -1.89 12.90 16.62
CA LEU A 11 -2.58 14.00 15.93
C LEU A 11 -4.11 13.98 16.13
N ARG A 12 -4.69 12.80 16.42
CA ARG A 12 -6.12 12.66 16.66
C ARG A 12 -6.37 11.55 17.69
N SER A 13 -6.76 11.96 18.89
CA SER A 13 -7.05 11.04 19.99
C SER A 13 -8.21 10.09 19.66
N GLY A 14 -8.08 8.82 20.05
CA GLY A 14 -9.10 7.77 19.84
C GLY A 14 -9.08 7.13 18.44
N CYS A 15 -8.21 7.61 17.55
CA CYS A 15 -8.06 7.05 16.21
C CYS A 15 -6.97 5.98 16.13
N GLN A 16 -6.98 5.25 15.03
CA GLN A 16 -5.97 4.26 14.67
C GLN A 16 -5.15 4.77 13.48
N GLY A 17 -3.89 4.34 13.43
CA GLY A 17 -3.02 4.57 12.28
C GLY A 17 -3.06 3.38 11.32
N TRP A 18 -3.37 3.65 10.06
CA TRP A 18 -3.26 2.66 8.99
C TRP A 18 -2.14 3.07 8.04
N ALA A 19 -1.04 2.31 8.09
CA ALA A 19 0.13 2.55 7.25
C ALA A 19 -0.04 1.88 5.88
N THR A 20 0.29 2.62 4.83
CA THR A 20 0.39 2.11 3.46
C THR A 20 1.85 1.86 3.09
N ASP A 21 2.08 1.36 1.87
CA ASP A 21 3.42 1.06 1.40
C ASP A 21 3.42 0.97 -0.12
N VAL A 22 4.16 1.85 -0.79
CA VAL A 22 4.45 1.80 -2.22
C VAL A 22 5.91 2.16 -2.48
N CYS A 23 6.43 1.75 -3.63
CA CYS A 23 7.75 2.17 -4.06
C CYS A 23 7.69 2.56 -5.55
N VAL A 24 8.39 3.63 -5.90
CA VAL A 24 8.54 4.10 -7.28
C VAL A 24 10.01 4.33 -7.60
N PRO A 25 10.41 4.38 -8.87
CA PRO A 25 11.76 4.82 -9.22
C PRO A 25 12.09 6.15 -8.53
N VAL A 26 13.28 6.29 -7.95
CA VAL A 26 13.68 7.48 -7.18
C VAL A 26 13.47 8.77 -7.97
N SER A 27 13.69 8.72 -9.30
CA SER A 27 13.46 9.87 -10.21
C SER A 27 12.00 10.31 -10.31
N ARG A 28 11.04 9.42 -9.96
CA ARG A 28 9.59 9.69 -9.98
C ARG A 28 9.02 9.96 -8.58
N LEU A 29 9.85 9.81 -7.52
CA LEU A 29 9.36 9.87 -6.13
C LEU A 29 8.70 11.21 -5.80
N ALA A 30 9.32 12.32 -6.15
CA ALA A 30 8.77 13.65 -5.85
C ALA A 30 7.43 13.89 -6.56
N GLU A 31 7.30 13.47 -7.81
CA GLU A 31 6.07 13.55 -8.60
C GLU A 31 4.97 12.72 -7.94
N CYS A 32 5.25 11.44 -7.65
CA CYS A 32 4.28 10.54 -7.02
C CYS A 32 3.79 11.06 -5.66
N ILE A 33 4.71 11.59 -4.84
CA ILE A 33 4.37 12.17 -3.54
C ILE A 33 3.47 13.41 -3.71
N ASN A 34 3.80 14.31 -4.62
CA ASN A 34 3.03 15.54 -4.81
C ASN A 34 1.61 15.23 -5.28
N GLU A 35 1.46 14.40 -6.31
CA GLU A 35 0.13 14.00 -6.80
C GLU A 35 -0.68 13.24 -5.73
N THR A 36 -0.01 12.42 -4.90
CA THR A 36 -0.68 11.72 -3.79
C THR A 36 -1.16 12.69 -2.72
N LYS A 37 -0.38 13.73 -2.41
CA LYS A 37 -0.79 14.78 -1.46
C LYS A 37 -1.94 15.63 -2.00
N ASP A 38 -1.89 16.03 -3.26
CA ASP A 38 -2.97 16.79 -3.92
C ASP A 38 -4.28 16.00 -3.95
N ASP A 39 -4.20 14.68 -4.09
CA ASP A 39 -5.35 13.80 -4.02
C ASP A 39 -5.86 13.64 -2.57
N LEU A 40 -4.95 13.53 -1.60
CA LEU A 40 -5.30 13.45 -0.18
C LEU A 40 -6.10 14.67 0.30
N GLU A 41 -5.72 15.87 -0.13
CA GLU A 41 -6.39 17.12 0.27
C GLU A 41 -7.90 17.09 -0.05
N LYS A 42 -8.29 16.42 -1.14
CA LYS A 42 -9.69 16.27 -1.55
C LYS A 42 -10.49 15.35 -0.63
N THR A 43 -9.83 14.48 0.12
CA THR A 43 -10.49 13.51 1.01
C THR A 43 -10.85 14.07 2.37
N GLY A 44 -10.14 15.12 2.81
CA GLY A 44 -10.23 15.68 4.16
C GLY A 44 -9.62 14.77 5.25
N LEU A 45 -8.93 13.69 4.88
CA LEU A 45 -8.27 12.80 5.83
C LEU A 45 -6.95 13.38 6.35
N ILE A 46 -6.61 13.03 7.57
CA ILE A 46 -5.29 13.31 8.15
C ILE A 46 -4.38 12.13 7.82
N SER A 47 -3.31 12.38 7.08
CA SER A 47 -2.35 11.35 6.75
C SER A 47 -0.93 11.92 6.61
N PRO A 48 -0.13 11.90 7.68
CA PRO A 48 1.30 12.16 7.57
C PRO A 48 1.98 11.19 6.61
N LEU A 49 3.05 11.69 5.97
CA LEU A 49 3.88 10.90 5.06
C LEU A 49 5.24 10.66 5.72
N VAL A 50 5.69 9.42 5.65
CA VAL A 50 7.05 9.01 6.00
C VAL A 50 7.62 8.12 4.90
N GLY A 51 8.93 7.95 4.82
CA GLY A 51 9.48 7.08 3.77
C GLY A 51 10.98 6.92 3.80
N HIS A 52 11.44 5.99 2.97
CA HIS A 52 12.83 5.70 2.67
C HIS A 52 13.18 6.31 1.32
N VAL A 53 13.34 7.64 1.30
CA VAL A 53 13.46 8.43 0.06
C VAL A 53 14.63 8.02 -0.84
N GLY A 54 15.68 7.43 -0.26
CA GLY A 54 16.82 6.90 -1.02
C GLY A 54 16.47 5.66 -1.85
N ASP A 55 15.41 4.96 -1.47
CA ASP A 55 14.95 3.72 -2.11
C ASP A 55 13.69 3.93 -2.96
N GLY A 56 13.13 5.13 -2.97
CA GLY A 56 11.87 5.42 -3.66
C GLY A 56 10.61 4.95 -2.93
N ASN A 57 10.76 4.46 -1.69
CA ASN A 57 9.67 3.95 -0.88
C ASN A 57 9.06 5.04 -0.01
N PHE A 58 7.73 5.07 0.10
CA PHE A 58 7.03 5.94 1.04
C PHE A 58 5.71 5.34 1.54
N HIS A 59 5.26 5.87 2.66
CA HIS A 59 4.07 5.44 3.38
C HIS A 59 3.19 6.65 3.70
N MET A 60 1.90 6.53 3.42
CA MET A 60 0.88 7.37 4.01
C MET A 60 0.41 6.71 5.32
N LEU A 61 0.30 7.49 6.38
CA LEU A 61 -0.21 7.02 7.67
C LEU A 61 -1.59 7.62 7.90
N TYR A 62 -2.66 6.95 7.41
CA TYR A 62 -4.03 7.44 7.62
C TYR A 62 -4.40 7.36 9.09
N ILE A 63 -4.81 8.48 9.66
CA ILE A 63 -5.32 8.56 11.02
C ILE A 63 -6.83 8.54 10.95
N VAL A 64 -7.41 7.37 11.15
CA VAL A 64 -8.84 7.11 10.94
C VAL A 64 -9.52 6.65 12.21
N ASP A 65 -10.78 7.02 12.35
CA ASP A 65 -11.66 6.47 13.36
C ASP A 65 -12.18 5.11 12.86
N PRO A 66 -11.83 4.00 13.53
CA PRO A 66 -12.25 2.66 13.10
C PRO A 66 -13.76 2.44 13.09
N ASP A 67 -14.51 3.25 13.85
CA ASP A 67 -15.96 3.20 13.90
C ASP A 67 -16.62 4.06 12.80
N ASN A 68 -15.84 4.92 12.12
CA ASN A 68 -16.29 5.75 11.01
C ASN A 68 -16.05 5.06 9.66
N LYS A 69 -17.08 4.37 9.19
CA LYS A 69 -17.01 3.62 7.92
C LYS A 69 -16.69 4.50 6.70
N ASP A 70 -17.16 5.74 6.69
CA ASP A 70 -16.91 6.67 5.58
C ASP A 70 -15.43 7.07 5.51
N GLU A 71 -14.77 7.27 6.65
CA GLU A 71 -13.32 7.51 6.69
C GLU A 71 -12.54 6.29 6.20
N MET A 72 -12.94 5.09 6.64
CA MET A 72 -12.29 3.85 6.21
C MET A 72 -12.40 3.64 4.69
N VAL A 73 -13.57 3.89 4.11
CA VAL A 73 -13.78 3.82 2.65
C VAL A 73 -12.91 4.84 1.92
N LYS A 74 -12.92 6.11 2.36
CA LYS A 74 -12.10 7.17 1.75
C LYS A 74 -10.60 6.85 1.82
N ALA A 75 -10.13 6.30 2.95
CA ALA A 75 -8.74 5.91 3.11
C ALA A 75 -8.37 4.77 2.16
N GLN A 76 -9.24 3.76 2.02
CA GLN A 76 -9.03 2.66 1.07
C GLN A 76 -8.99 3.17 -0.37
N GLU A 77 -9.97 3.96 -0.80
CA GLU A 77 -10.03 4.51 -2.15
C GLU A 77 -8.81 5.38 -2.48
N HIS A 78 -8.36 6.21 -1.53
CA HIS A 78 -7.15 7.01 -1.73
C HIS A 78 -5.89 6.12 -1.80
N SER A 79 -5.79 5.10 -0.94
CA SER A 79 -4.70 4.11 -0.97
C SER A 79 -4.66 3.38 -2.31
N ASP A 80 -5.80 2.96 -2.84
CA ASP A 80 -5.88 2.26 -4.12
C ASP A 80 -5.42 3.16 -5.27
N ARG A 81 -5.85 4.42 -5.30
CA ARG A 81 -5.38 5.40 -6.31
C ARG A 81 -3.88 5.68 -6.19
N MET A 82 -3.34 5.73 -4.96
CA MET A 82 -1.89 5.89 -4.75
C MET A 82 -1.12 4.69 -5.30
N VAL A 83 -1.59 3.47 -5.07
CA VAL A 83 -0.98 2.25 -5.62
C VAL A 83 -1.00 2.27 -7.15
N MET A 84 -2.15 2.55 -7.75
CA MET A 84 -2.26 2.62 -9.22
C MET A 84 -1.33 3.68 -9.82
N ARG A 85 -1.22 4.86 -9.19
CA ARG A 85 -0.26 5.90 -9.57
C ARG A 85 1.19 5.39 -9.51
N ALA A 86 1.54 4.66 -8.45
CA ALA A 86 2.87 4.08 -8.33
C ALA A 86 3.16 3.08 -9.45
N LEU A 87 2.22 2.21 -9.80
CA LEU A 87 2.34 1.24 -10.90
C LEU A 87 2.48 1.95 -12.26
N GLU A 88 1.68 2.98 -12.53
CA GLU A 88 1.77 3.79 -13.76
C GLU A 88 3.13 4.50 -13.90
N MET A 89 3.79 4.78 -12.79
CA MET A 89 5.14 5.34 -12.75
C MET A 89 6.26 4.29 -12.85
N GLY A 90 5.92 3.02 -13.06
CA GLY A 90 6.87 1.91 -13.12
C GLY A 90 7.38 1.46 -11.76
N GLY A 91 6.59 1.70 -10.72
CA GLY A 91 6.83 1.28 -9.35
C GLY A 91 6.18 -0.07 -9.00
N THR A 92 5.96 -0.30 -7.71
CA THR A 92 5.36 -1.51 -7.17
C THR A 92 4.32 -1.19 -6.10
N CYS A 93 3.32 -2.05 -5.98
CA CYS A 93 2.27 -1.92 -4.96
C CYS A 93 2.78 -2.12 -3.52
N THR A 94 3.99 -2.63 -3.34
CA THR A 94 4.60 -2.83 -2.03
C THR A 94 6.11 -2.62 -2.08
N GLY A 95 6.63 -1.73 -1.25
CA GLY A 95 8.07 -1.51 -1.14
C GLY A 95 8.72 -2.47 -0.15
N GLU A 96 8.18 -2.58 1.08
CA GLU A 96 8.79 -3.36 2.15
C GLU A 96 7.80 -4.20 2.98
N HIS A 97 6.49 -3.85 3.01
CA HIS A 97 5.53 -4.53 3.89
C HIS A 97 5.00 -5.85 3.32
N GLY A 98 5.18 -6.10 2.04
CA GLY A 98 4.69 -7.28 1.34
C GLY A 98 3.22 -7.17 0.91
N VAL A 99 2.80 -8.13 0.10
CA VAL A 99 1.46 -8.18 -0.52
C VAL A 99 0.41 -8.72 0.44
N GLY A 100 0.73 -9.80 1.15
CA GLY A 100 -0.20 -10.46 2.09
C GLY A 100 -1.52 -10.85 1.42
N TYR A 101 -2.63 -10.46 2.07
CA TYR A 101 -4.00 -10.56 1.53
C TYR A 101 -4.47 -9.24 0.90
N GLY A 102 -4.00 -8.11 1.43
CA GLY A 102 -4.58 -6.80 1.14
C GLY A 102 -4.26 -6.26 -0.25
N LYS A 103 -3.17 -6.71 -0.86
CA LYS A 103 -2.68 -6.15 -2.13
C LYS A 103 -2.71 -7.13 -3.30
N ILE A 104 -3.31 -8.32 -3.13
CA ILE A 104 -3.38 -9.35 -4.17
C ILE A 104 -4.04 -8.84 -5.46
N HIS A 105 -5.05 -7.99 -5.33
CA HIS A 105 -5.80 -7.47 -6.47
C HIS A 105 -4.97 -6.56 -7.38
N PHE A 106 -3.89 -5.96 -6.88
CA PHE A 106 -2.97 -5.16 -7.71
C PHE A 106 -1.96 -5.99 -8.49
N LEU A 107 -1.73 -7.25 -8.09
CA LEU A 107 -0.67 -8.05 -8.69
C LEU A 107 -0.88 -8.37 -10.18
N THR A 108 -2.12 -8.43 -10.62
CA THR A 108 -2.42 -8.63 -12.05
C THR A 108 -2.04 -7.39 -12.85
N ASP A 109 -2.29 -6.20 -12.31
CA ASP A 109 -1.92 -4.93 -12.96
C ASP A 109 -0.40 -4.74 -12.97
N GLU A 110 0.29 -5.18 -11.91
CA GLU A 110 1.74 -5.06 -11.79
C GLU A 110 2.51 -6.11 -12.59
N HIS A 111 2.05 -7.36 -12.60
CA HIS A 111 2.81 -8.50 -13.12
C HIS A 111 2.20 -9.16 -14.37
N GLY A 112 0.95 -8.87 -14.70
CA GLY A 112 0.30 -9.39 -15.90
C GLY A 112 0.37 -10.92 -16.00
N ASP A 113 0.88 -11.41 -17.14
CA ASP A 113 0.97 -12.84 -17.45
C ASP A 113 1.91 -13.62 -16.50
N ALA A 114 2.84 -12.95 -15.82
CA ALA A 114 3.72 -13.59 -14.85
C ALA A 114 2.94 -14.20 -13.66
N MET A 115 1.71 -13.72 -13.41
CA MET A 115 0.85 -14.30 -12.37
C MET A 115 0.52 -15.78 -12.64
N SER A 116 0.44 -16.21 -13.90
CA SER A 116 0.22 -17.62 -14.27
C SER A 116 1.42 -18.48 -13.87
N LEU A 117 2.64 -17.98 -14.08
CA LEU A 117 3.86 -18.65 -13.66
C LEU A 117 3.97 -18.72 -12.13
N MET A 118 3.66 -17.64 -11.42
CA MET A 118 3.65 -17.61 -9.96
C MET A 118 2.69 -18.67 -9.37
N ARG A 119 1.49 -18.81 -9.95
CA ARG A 119 0.54 -19.87 -9.56
C ARG A 119 1.10 -21.27 -9.82
N SER A 120 1.72 -21.49 -10.98
CA SER A 120 2.32 -22.78 -11.32
C SER A 120 3.42 -23.16 -10.33
N LEU A 121 4.28 -22.22 -9.95
CA LEU A 121 5.32 -22.43 -8.93
C LEU A 121 4.68 -22.73 -7.56
N LYS A 122 3.69 -21.96 -7.14
CA LYS A 122 2.98 -22.22 -5.88
C LYS A 122 2.38 -23.61 -5.85
N THR A 123 1.68 -24.03 -6.90
CA THR A 123 1.07 -25.36 -7.00
C THR A 123 2.11 -26.48 -7.01
N ALA A 124 3.26 -26.27 -7.66
CA ALA A 124 4.33 -27.26 -7.72
C ALA A 124 5.00 -27.50 -6.36
N PHE A 125 5.21 -26.43 -5.57
CA PHE A 125 5.89 -26.53 -4.27
C PHE A 125 4.94 -26.77 -3.09
N ASP A 126 3.68 -26.45 -3.23
CA ASP A 126 2.67 -26.56 -2.18
C ASP A 126 1.32 -27.05 -2.75
N PRO A 127 1.29 -28.30 -3.26
CA PRO A 127 0.10 -28.85 -3.91
C PRO A 127 -1.12 -28.93 -2.98
N ASP A 128 -0.90 -29.06 -1.68
CA ASP A 128 -1.95 -29.13 -0.66
C ASP A 128 -2.35 -27.75 -0.10
N ASN A 129 -1.73 -26.66 -0.61
CA ASN A 129 -1.98 -25.27 -0.21
C ASN A 129 -1.96 -25.03 1.31
N ILE A 130 -0.97 -25.60 1.98
CA ILE A 130 -0.80 -25.45 3.44
C ILE A 130 0.16 -24.33 3.83
N MET A 131 1.03 -23.87 2.90
CA MET A 131 1.97 -22.78 3.15
C MET A 131 1.33 -21.42 2.79
N ASN A 132 1.02 -20.62 3.79
CA ASN A 132 0.42 -19.29 3.61
C ASN A 132 -0.78 -19.29 2.64
N PRO A 133 -1.81 -20.09 2.88
CA PRO A 133 -2.96 -20.20 1.97
C PRO A 133 -3.63 -18.85 1.79
N GLY A 134 -3.99 -18.53 0.54
CA GLY A 134 -4.68 -17.28 0.18
C GLY A 134 -3.83 -16.02 0.21
N LYS A 135 -2.50 -16.10 0.42
CA LYS A 135 -1.59 -14.95 0.35
C LYS A 135 -0.86 -14.92 -0.99
N ILE A 136 -0.68 -13.74 -1.54
CA ILE A 136 0.02 -13.44 -2.81
C ILE A 136 -0.67 -14.07 -4.01
N VAL A 137 -0.71 -15.39 -4.09
CA VAL A 137 -1.39 -16.13 -5.17
C VAL A 137 -2.40 -17.12 -4.59
N ASN A 138 -3.57 -17.14 -5.18
CA ASN A 138 -4.61 -18.13 -4.88
C ASN A 138 -4.50 -19.30 -5.86
N ILE A 139 -4.55 -20.52 -5.32
CA ILE A 139 -4.60 -21.80 -6.05
C ILE A 139 -5.80 -22.60 -5.59
#